data_d19b727f0e62c3cb05d2c9ecf147fbb8
#
_entry.id   d19b727f0e62c3cb05d2c9ecf147fbb8
#
_cell.length_a   1.000
_cell.length_b   1.000
_cell.length_c   1.000
_cell.angle_alpha   90.00
_cell.angle_beta   90.00
_cell.angle_gamma   90.00
#
_symmetry.space_group_name_H-M   'P 1'
#
loop_
_entity.id
_entity.type
_entity.pdbx_description
1 polymer ?
#
loop_
_entity_poly.entity_id
_entity_poly.type
_entity_poly.pdbx_seq_one_letter_code
_entity_poly.pdbx_strand_id
1 'polypeptide(L)'
;AVCKYLNSHRNVMCTPDSIVVGAGFQSLLHILCPLLQEYKRVWIQDAGFTKGQAIFNDYGFSLVDVEKNADILYVTPSHMNNLGDVMPVQKRLELLHQIQDKNTLIIEDDFDSEFCYNRPAPSLQGLDSGEHVIYLCTFSRLLLPSIRISFMILPPPLLAFYQKKKDLYNQTASKAEQIALCQYIRDGHLEAQIRKTQKFYTSKASRLMQ
;
A
#
# COMPACT_ATOMS: atom_id res chain seq x y z
N ALA A 1 13.21 4.80 -10.44
CA ALA A 1 12.51 3.72 -11.12
C ALA A 1 11.10 3.56 -10.56
N VAL A 2 10.94 3.28 -9.24
CA VAL A 2 9.64 3.02 -8.58
C VAL A 2 8.63 4.16 -8.79
N CYS A 3 8.99 5.43 -8.55
CA CYS A 3 8.08 6.56 -8.78
C CYS A 3 7.51 6.60 -10.19
N LYS A 4 8.37 6.40 -11.21
CA LYS A 4 7.92 6.40 -12.60
C LYS A 4 6.91 5.28 -12.86
N TYR A 5 7.17 4.09 -12.32
CA TYR A 5 6.29 2.94 -12.41
C TYR A 5 4.93 3.24 -11.75
N LEU A 6 4.92 3.70 -10.51
CA LEU A 6 3.71 3.99 -9.74
C LEU A 6 2.85 5.09 -10.37
N ASN A 7 3.48 6.17 -10.81
CA ASN A 7 2.77 7.26 -11.47
C ASN A 7 2.07 6.78 -12.75
N SER A 8 2.78 6.01 -13.60
CA SER A 8 2.22 5.54 -14.88
C SER A 8 1.16 4.45 -14.74
N HIS A 9 1.23 3.59 -13.72
CA HIS A 9 0.34 2.42 -13.57
C HIS A 9 -0.77 2.62 -12.55
N ARG A 10 -0.53 3.44 -11.52
CA ARG A 10 -1.46 3.61 -10.39
C ARG A 10 -1.87 5.05 -10.13
N ASN A 11 -1.35 6.00 -10.91
CA ASN A 11 -1.55 7.44 -10.69
C ASN A 11 -1.10 7.91 -9.29
N VAL A 12 -0.14 7.20 -8.68
CA VAL A 12 0.37 7.53 -7.35
C VAL A 12 1.29 8.74 -7.44
N MET A 13 1.02 9.75 -6.63
CA MET A 13 1.82 10.97 -6.52
C MET A 13 3.01 10.75 -5.59
N CYS A 14 4.22 10.68 -6.13
CA CYS A 14 5.41 10.50 -5.31
C CYS A 14 6.68 11.10 -5.92
N THR A 15 7.61 11.42 -5.05
CA THR A 15 9.00 11.75 -5.38
C THR A 15 9.93 10.68 -4.78
N PRO A 16 11.18 10.56 -5.21
CA PRO A 16 12.13 9.65 -4.58
C PRO A 16 12.26 9.84 -3.07
N ASP A 17 12.16 11.08 -2.60
CA ASP A 17 12.32 11.45 -1.19
C ASP A 17 11.08 11.13 -0.34
N SER A 18 9.92 10.92 -0.97
CA SER A 18 8.68 10.53 -0.28
C SER A 18 8.54 9.02 -0.08
N ILE A 19 9.45 8.22 -0.65
CA ILE A 19 9.39 6.76 -0.58
C ILE A 19 10.22 6.25 0.60
N VAL A 20 9.58 5.52 1.49
CA VAL A 20 10.23 4.76 2.57
C VAL A 20 10.23 3.28 2.20
N VAL A 21 11.41 2.67 2.10
CA VAL A 21 11.59 1.26 1.72
C VAL A 21 11.82 0.41 2.96
N GLY A 22 11.20 -0.78 3.01
CA GLY A 22 11.35 -1.73 4.12
C GLY A 22 11.36 -3.19 3.68
N ALA A 23 11.84 -4.08 4.56
CA ALA A 23 11.91 -5.52 4.33
C ALA A 23 10.55 -6.19 4.54
N GLY A 24 9.62 -5.91 3.66
CA GLY A 24 8.26 -6.41 3.75
C GLY A 24 7.36 -5.50 4.58
N PHE A 25 6.09 -5.81 4.50
CA PHE A 25 5.00 -5.01 5.02
C PHE A 25 5.07 -4.75 6.55
N GLN A 26 5.37 -5.79 7.33
CA GLN A 26 5.46 -5.64 8.79
C GLN A 26 6.54 -4.64 9.21
N SER A 27 7.70 -4.66 8.55
CA SER A 27 8.77 -3.68 8.81
C SER A 27 8.32 -2.24 8.55
N LEU A 28 7.48 -2.02 7.52
CA LEU A 28 6.90 -0.71 7.25
C LEU A 28 5.91 -0.28 8.33
N LEU A 29 5.05 -1.18 8.82
CA LEU A 29 4.13 -0.88 9.92
C LEU A 29 4.90 -0.54 11.22
N HIS A 30 6.00 -1.24 11.53
CA HIS A 30 6.84 -0.90 12.68
C HIS A 30 7.51 0.49 12.58
N ILE A 31 7.74 0.98 11.36
CA ILE A 31 8.19 2.36 11.13
C ILE A 31 7.00 3.34 11.22
N LEU A 32 5.86 2.95 10.67
CA LEU A 32 4.68 3.81 10.53
C LEU A 32 3.97 4.06 11.87
N CYS A 33 3.73 3.02 12.67
CA CYS A 33 2.99 3.14 13.92
C CYS A 33 3.55 4.20 14.88
N PRO A 34 4.89 4.32 15.10
CA PRO A 34 5.46 5.42 15.88
C PRO A 34 5.21 6.83 15.31
N LEU A 35 4.96 6.95 14.01
CA LEU A 35 4.63 8.23 13.38
C LEU A 35 3.16 8.63 13.59
N LEU A 36 2.30 7.66 13.91
CA LEU A 36 0.85 7.80 14.01
C LEU A 36 0.36 7.93 15.48
N GLN A 37 1.23 8.30 16.43
CA GLN A 37 0.89 8.30 17.87
C GLN A 37 -0.20 9.31 18.29
N GLU A 38 -0.52 10.29 17.45
CA GLU A 38 -1.63 11.22 17.66
C GLU A 38 -2.99 10.57 17.42
N TYR A 39 -3.02 9.47 16.65
CA TYR A 39 -4.20 8.68 16.34
C TYR A 39 -4.32 7.52 17.33
N LYS A 40 -5.55 7.07 17.62
CA LYS A 40 -5.77 6.03 18.63
C LYS A 40 -6.57 4.85 18.12
N ARG A 41 -7.48 5.08 17.20
CA ARG A 41 -8.46 4.08 16.76
C ARG A 41 -8.24 3.71 15.31
N VAL A 42 -8.09 2.42 15.04
CA VAL A 42 -7.88 1.87 13.69
C VAL A 42 -9.05 0.98 13.32
N TRP A 43 -9.64 1.25 12.19
CA TRP A 43 -10.55 0.33 11.52
C TRP A 43 -9.80 -0.39 10.38
N ILE A 44 -9.95 -1.71 10.31
CA ILE A 44 -9.30 -2.54 9.29
C ILE A 44 -10.38 -3.22 8.47
N GLN A 45 -10.38 -2.97 7.17
CA GLN A 45 -11.37 -3.51 6.22
C GLN A 45 -11.37 -5.03 6.18
N ASP A 46 -10.19 -5.67 6.16
CA ASP A 46 -10.03 -7.12 6.17
C ASP A 46 -9.79 -7.65 7.58
N ALA A 47 -10.82 -8.23 8.19
CA ALA A 47 -10.71 -8.88 9.51
C ALA A 47 -9.69 -10.04 9.53
N GLY A 48 -9.34 -10.62 8.39
CA GLY A 48 -8.32 -11.67 8.25
C GLY A 48 -6.88 -11.16 8.35
N PHE A 49 -6.66 -9.84 8.34
CA PHE A 49 -5.33 -9.25 8.45
C PHE A 49 -4.78 -9.26 9.89
N THR A 50 -4.72 -10.45 10.50
CA THR A 50 -4.34 -10.64 11.92
C THR A 50 -2.95 -10.13 12.27
N LYS A 51 -1.98 -10.20 11.34
CA LYS A 51 -0.61 -9.68 11.55
C LYS A 51 -0.57 -8.16 11.69
N GLY A 52 -1.36 -7.45 10.93
CA GLY A 52 -1.49 -6.00 11.06
C GLY A 52 -2.20 -5.61 12.34
N GLN A 53 -3.28 -6.33 12.68
CA GLN A 53 -4.00 -6.13 13.94
C GLN A 53 -3.08 -6.28 15.15
N ALA A 54 -2.24 -7.33 15.18
CA ALA A 54 -1.27 -7.54 16.24
C ALA A 54 -0.30 -6.36 16.38
N ILE A 55 0.26 -5.88 15.25
CA ILE A 55 1.19 -4.74 15.26
C ILE A 55 0.50 -3.47 15.78
N PHE A 56 -0.70 -3.14 15.30
CA PHE A 56 -1.42 -1.97 15.80
C PHE A 56 -1.68 -2.08 17.30
N ASN A 57 -2.10 -3.24 17.79
CA ASN A 57 -2.31 -3.48 19.23
C ASN A 57 -1.00 -3.33 20.03
N ASP A 58 0.13 -3.86 19.52
CA ASP A 58 1.44 -3.76 20.18
C ASP A 58 1.91 -2.31 20.34
N TYR A 59 1.49 -1.43 19.43
CA TYR A 59 1.75 0.02 19.52
C TYR A 59 0.66 0.81 20.25
N GLY A 60 -0.32 0.12 20.88
CA GLY A 60 -1.34 0.75 21.73
C GLY A 60 -2.51 1.37 20.97
N PHE A 61 -2.71 1.01 19.70
CA PHE A 61 -3.92 1.39 18.97
C PHE A 61 -5.09 0.50 19.38
N SER A 62 -6.28 1.09 19.43
CA SER A 62 -7.54 0.37 19.65
C SER A 62 -8.17 0.00 18.33
N LEU A 63 -8.40 -1.28 18.08
CA LEU A 63 -9.16 -1.72 16.90
C LEU A 63 -10.64 -1.45 17.11
N VAL A 64 -11.33 -0.91 16.12
CA VAL A 64 -12.75 -0.60 16.15
C VAL A 64 -13.48 -1.31 15.00
N ASP A 65 -14.72 -1.76 15.30
CA ASP A 65 -15.54 -2.50 14.34
C ASP A 65 -16.31 -1.57 13.38
N VAL A 66 -16.41 -0.30 13.72
CA VAL A 66 -17.18 0.70 12.96
C VAL A 66 -16.25 1.74 12.35
N GLU A 67 -16.23 1.81 11.03
CA GLU A 67 -15.41 2.73 10.24
C GLU A 67 -15.52 4.19 10.71
N LYS A 68 -16.75 4.67 10.98
CA LYS A 68 -17.01 6.05 11.41
C LYS A 68 -16.37 6.44 12.73
N ASN A 69 -15.97 5.46 13.54
CA ASN A 69 -15.36 5.66 14.85
C ASN A 69 -13.84 5.65 14.81
N ALA A 70 -13.25 5.43 13.63
CA ALA A 70 -11.82 5.31 13.45
C ALA A 70 -11.15 6.65 13.18
N ASP A 71 -9.90 6.76 13.64
CA ASP A 71 -8.99 7.85 13.30
C ASP A 71 -8.11 7.44 12.09
N ILE A 72 -7.94 6.13 11.90
CA ILE A 72 -7.19 5.54 10.77
C ILE A 72 -8.08 4.48 10.11
N LEU A 73 -8.21 4.57 8.80
CA LEU A 73 -8.89 3.59 7.95
C LEU A 73 -7.83 2.77 7.19
N TYR A 74 -7.69 1.49 7.54
CA TYR A 74 -6.84 0.56 6.81
C TYR A 74 -7.67 -0.17 5.76
N VAL A 75 -7.41 0.11 4.49
CA VAL A 75 -8.20 -0.39 3.36
C VAL A 75 -7.35 -1.07 2.29
N THR A 76 -7.94 -2.05 1.62
CA THR A 76 -7.35 -2.79 0.50
C THR A 76 -8.20 -2.60 -0.76
N PRO A 77 -8.15 -1.44 -1.43
CA PRO A 77 -9.11 -1.11 -2.50
C PRO A 77 -9.01 -1.99 -3.73
N SER A 78 -7.87 -2.64 -3.95
CA SER A 78 -7.65 -3.55 -5.07
C SER A 78 -8.06 -5.00 -4.74
N HIS A 79 -8.37 -5.29 -3.47
CA HIS A 79 -8.72 -6.63 -2.98
C HIS A 79 -9.61 -6.53 -1.72
N MET A 80 -10.86 -6.12 -1.90
CA MET A 80 -11.76 -5.83 -0.78
C MET A 80 -12.18 -7.06 0.04
N ASN A 81 -12.13 -8.25 -0.55
CA ASN A 81 -12.56 -9.51 0.07
C ASN A 81 -11.87 -10.71 -0.56
N ASN A 82 -12.13 -11.89 -0.02
CA ASN A 82 -11.54 -13.15 -0.51
C ASN A 82 -11.93 -13.53 -1.94
N LEU A 83 -12.91 -12.86 -2.55
CA LEU A 83 -13.30 -13.03 -3.95
C LEU A 83 -12.48 -12.14 -4.89
N GLY A 84 -11.69 -11.23 -4.35
CA GLY A 84 -10.86 -10.31 -5.13
C GLY A 84 -11.64 -9.12 -5.70
N ASP A 85 -12.74 -8.73 -5.07
CA ASP A 85 -13.52 -7.57 -5.50
C ASP A 85 -12.67 -6.28 -5.39
N VAL A 86 -12.81 -5.44 -6.40
CA VAL A 86 -12.12 -4.14 -6.48
C VAL A 86 -13.08 -3.03 -6.07
N MET A 87 -12.61 -2.11 -5.22
CA MET A 87 -13.39 -0.94 -4.81
C MET A 87 -13.69 -0.04 -6.02
N PRO A 88 -14.96 0.20 -6.35
CA PRO A 88 -15.34 1.11 -7.44
C PRO A 88 -14.82 2.52 -7.19
N VAL A 89 -14.51 3.25 -8.27
CA VAL A 89 -14.02 4.65 -8.18
C VAL A 89 -14.98 5.54 -7.41
N GLN A 90 -16.28 5.37 -7.60
CA GLN A 90 -17.31 6.12 -6.86
C GLN A 90 -17.15 5.95 -5.35
N LYS A 91 -16.98 4.71 -4.88
CA LYS A 91 -16.77 4.42 -3.46
C LYS A 91 -15.45 4.98 -2.92
N ARG A 92 -14.39 5.02 -3.76
CA ARG A 92 -13.12 5.66 -3.40
C ARG A 92 -13.31 7.17 -3.15
N LEU A 93 -14.04 7.84 -4.04
CA LEU A 93 -14.34 9.27 -3.90
C LEU A 93 -15.22 9.56 -2.67
N GLU A 94 -16.23 8.71 -2.42
CA GLU A 94 -17.08 8.82 -1.21
C GLU A 94 -16.25 8.68 0.07
N LEU A 95 -15.31 7.72 0.11
CA LEU A 95 -14.42 7.51 1.23
C LEU A 95 -13.50 8.72 1.47
N LEU A 96 -12.91 9.27 0.40
CA LEU A 96 -12.08 10.46 0.49
C LEU A 96 -12.88 11.67 0.97
N HIS A 97 -14.10 11.86 0.45
CA HIS A 97 -14.97 12.96 0.89
C HIS A 97 -15.33 12.86 2.37
N GLN A 98 -15.52 11.64 2.90
CA GLN A 98 -15.85 11.44 4.33
C GLN A 98 -14.73 11.85 5.29
N ILE A 99 -13.48 11.90 4.83
CA ILE A 99 -12.32 12.24 5.67
C ILE A 99 -11.87 13.70 5.54
N GLN A 100 -12.32 14.44 4.51
CA GLN A 100 -11.85 15.79 4.21
C GLN A 100 -11.96 16.77 5.39
N ASP A 101 -13.05 16.69 6.15
CA ASP A 101 -13.30 17.57 7.30
C ASP A 101 -12.92 16.94 8.65
N LYS A 102 -12.23 15.80 8.62
CA LYS A 102 -11.87 15.04 9.81
C LYS A 102 -10.36 14.86 9.89
N ASN A 103 -9.83 14.81 11.10
CA ASN A 103 -8.45 14.39 11.34
C ASN A 103 -8.34 12.84 11.20
N THR A 104 -8.70 12.32 10.03
CA THR A 104 -8.70 10.88 9.72
C THR A 104 -7.71 10.62 8.60
N LEU A 105 -6.87 9.59 8.75
CA LEU A 105 -5.95 9.12 7.74
C LEU A 105 -6.45 7.84 7.09
N ILE A 106 -6.09 7.63 5.83
CA ILE A 106 -6.26 6.35 5.15
C ILE A 106 -4.90 5.69 4.97
N ILE A 107 -4.82 4.40 5.27
CA ILE A 107 -3.72 3.53 4.85
C ILE A 107 -4.26 2.67 3.73
N GLU A 108 -3.82 2.94 2.50
CA GLU A 108 -4.12 2.15 1.31
C GLU A 108 -3.07 1.05 1.14
N ASP A 109 -3.44 -0.20 1.37
CA ASP A 109 -2.60 -1.37 1.11
C ASP A 109 -2.88 -1.92 -0.30
N ASP A 110 -1.96 -1.66 -1.20
CA ASP A 110 -2.06 -2.02 -2.62
C ASP A 110 -1.09 -3.16 -2.98
N PHE A 111 -1.35 -4.34 -2.43
CA PHE A 111 -0.42 -5.47 -2.51
C PHE A 111 -0.57 -6.36 -3.76
N ASP A 112 -1.68 -6.23 -4.51
CA ASP A 112 -1.99 -7.11 -5.65
C ASP A 112 -2.75 -6.45 -6.80
N SER A 113 -2.74 -5.14 -6.90
CA SER A 113 -3.40 -4.40 -7.97
C SER A 113 -2.96 -4.79 -9.38
N GLU A 114 -1.75 -5.28 -9.52
CA GLU A 114 -1.21 -5.78 -10.80
C GLU A 114 -1.92 -7.04 -11.28
N PHE A 115 -2.61 -7.76 -10.40
CA PHE A 115 -3.36 -8.98 -10.74
C PHE A 115 -4.83 -8.71 -11.09
N CYS A 116 -5.30 -7.47 -10.97
CA CYS A 116 -6.66 -7.12 -11.35
C CYS A 116 -6.89 -7.35 -12.86
N TYR A 117 -7.93 -8.11 -13.19
CA TYR A 117 -8.26 -8.49 -14.57
C TYR A 117 -8.82 -7.33 -15.40
N ASN A 118 -9.44 -6.36 -14.76
CA ASN A 118 -9.96 -5.14 -15.37
C ASN A 118 -8.93 -4.01 -15.33
N ARG A 119 -9.19 -2.94 -16.09
CA ARG A 119 -8.35 -1.74 -16.04
C ARG A 119 -8.21 -1.29 -14.57
N PRO A 120 -6.98 -1.17 -14.05
CA PRO A 120 -6.80 -0.79 -12.66
C PRO A 120 -7.45 0.58 -12.39
N ALA A 121 -8.24 0.67 -11.32
CA ALA A 121 -8.73 1.95 -10.86
C ALA A 121 -7.56 2.78 -10.30
N PRO A 122 -7.58 4.12 -10.43
CA PRO A 122 -6.56 4.97 -9.80
C PRO A 122 -6.51 4.71 -8.28
N SER A 123 -5.32 4.77 -7.69
CA SER A 123 -5.17 4.63 -6.24
C SER A 123 -5.96 5.70 -5.47
N LEU A 124 -6.34 5.42 -4.22
CA LEU A 124 -6.88 6.44 -3.32
C LEU A 124 -5.89 7.58 -3.14
N GLN A 125 -4.61 7.26 -2.96
CA GLN A 125 -3.52 8.24 -2.82
C GLN A 125 -3.44 9.18 -4.02
N GLY A 126 -3.56 8.65 -5.25
CA GLY A 126 -3.56 9.48 -6.46
C GLY A 126 -4.82 10.34 -6.60
N LEU A 127 -5.97 9.87 -6.15
CA LEU A 127 -7.23 10.62 -6.13
C LEU A 127 -7.23 11.72 -5.06
N ASP A 128 -6.55 11.48 -3.93
CA ASP A 128 -6.37 12.42 -2.81
C ASP A 128 -5.25 13.43 -3.05
N SER A 129 -4.53 13.34 -4.16
CA SER A 129 -3.30 14.11 -4.42
C SER A 129 -2.19 13.89 -3.38
N GLY A 130 -2.29 12.84 -2.56
CA GLY A 130 -1.30 12.44 -1.56
C GLY A 130 -1.33 13.25 -0.26
N GLU A 131 -2.45 13.88 0.07
CA GLU A 131 -2.57 14.75 1.25
C GLU A 131 -2.90 13.98 2.54
N HIS A 132 -3.79 12.96 2.46
CA HIS A 132 -4.31 12.23 3.63
C HIS A 132 -4.12 10.72 3.53
N VAL A 133 -3.64 10.22 2.38
CA VAL A 133 -3.50 8.78 2.13
C VAL A 133 -2.05 8.34 2.21
N ILE A 134 -1.78 7.40 3.13
CA ILE A 134 -0.53 6.65 3.19
C ILE A 134 -0.67 5.47 2.23
N TYR A 135 0.20 5.39 1.23
CA TYR A 135 0.19 4.30 0.26
C TYR A 135 1.22 3.24 0.62
N LEU A 136 0.81 1.99 0.73
CA LEU A 136 1.66 0.83 0.98
C LEU A 136 1.64 -0.11 -0.23
N CYS A 137 2.79 -0.64 -0.61
CA CYS A 137 2.89 -1.64 -1.67
C CYS A 137 4.06 -2.60 -1.46
N THR A 138 4.01 -3.76 -2.11
CA THR A 138 5.05 -4.79 -2.00
C THR A 138 5.35 -5.46 -3.34
N PHE A 139 6.62 -5.71 -3.61
CA PHE A 139 7.05 -6.52 -4.74
C PHE A 139 7.09 -8.03 -4.44
N SER A 140 6.93 -8.43 -3.17
CA SER A 140 7.03 -9.84 -2.76
C SER A 140 5.97 -10.74 -3.40
N ARG A 141 4.78 -10.21 -3.69
CA ARG A 141 3.73 -10.99 -4.38
C ARG A 141 3.91 -11.03 -5.89
N LEU A 142 4.37 -9.92 -6.45
CA LEU A 142 4.52 -9.78 -7.89
C LEU A 142 5.72 -10.55 -8.44
N LEU A 143 6.80 -10.61 -7.69
CA LEU A 143 8.05 -11.27 -8.11
C LEU A 143 8.23 -12.60 -7.38
N LEU A 144 8.83 -12.56 -6.21
CA LEU A 144 9.14 -13.74 -5.39
C LEU A 144 8.92 -13.39 -3.91
N PRO A 145 8.34 -14.28 -3.09
CA PRO A 145 8.15 -14.03 -1.65
C PRO A 145 9.46 -13.77 -0.88
N SER A 146 10.59 -14.28 -1.38
CA SER A 146 11.93 -14.05 -0.82
C SER A 146 12.46 -12.65 -1.07
N ILE A 147 11.99 -11.96 -2.10
CA ILE A 147 12.29 -10.54 -2.31
C ILE A 147 11.47 -9.73 -1.31
N ARG A 148 12.12 -9.36 -0.22
CA ARG A 148 11.48 -8.67 0.89
C ARG A 148 11.54 -7.15 0.69
N ILE A 149 11.11 -6.66 -0.48
CA ILE A 149 11.04 -5.23 -0.76
C ILE A 149 9.58 -4.78 -0.77
N SER A 150 9.24 -3.95 0.19
CA SER A 150 8.01 -3.20 0.26
C SER A 150 8.34 -1.73 0.43
N PHE A 151 7.40 -0.86 0.15
CA PHE A 151 7.59 0.57 0.31
C PHE A 151 6.29 1.24 0.72
N MET A 152 6.42 2.39 1.37
CA MET A 152 5.32 3.29 1.66
C MET A 152 5.61 4.69 1.14
N ILE A 153 4.55 5.41 0.81
CA ILE A 153 4.57 6.81 0.46
C ILE A 153 3.78 7.55 1.53
N LEU A 154 4.45 8.50 2.16
CA LEU A 154 3.89 9.26 3.26
C LEU A 154 3.34 10.60 2.77
N PRO A 155 2.18 11.04 3.25
CA PRO A 155 1.71 12.41 3.05
C PRO A 155 2.69 13.42 3.68
N PRO A 156 2.72 14.68 3.18
CA PRO A 156 3.75 15.66 3.53
C PRO A 156 3.98 15.87 5.03
N PRO A 157 2.94 15.95 5.89
CA PRO A 157 3.15 16.12 7.34
C PRO A 157 3.88 14.94 7.98
N LEU A 158 3.47 13.71 7.64
CA LEU A 158 4.12 12.49 8.16
C LEU A 158 5.52 12.31 7.58
N LEU A 159 5.72 12.68 6.31
CA LEU A 159 7.04 12.67 5.70
C LEU A 159 8.00 13.61 6.40
N ALA A 160 7.58 14.83 6.71
CA ALA A 160 8.38 15.79 7.44
C ALA A 160 8.75 15.29 8.84
N PHE A 161 7.83 14.60 9.52
CA PHE A 161 8.09 13.97 10.80
C PHE A 161 9.05 12.78 10.70
N TYR A 162 8.87 11.92 9.70
CA TYR A 162 9.77 10.80 9.40
C TYR A 162 11.20 11.30 9.10
N GLN A 163 11.35 12.34 8.29
CA GLN A 163 12.65 12.89 7.90
C GLN A 163 13.48 13.34 9.11
N LYS A 164 12.85 13.84 10.18
CA LYS A 164 13.52 14.21 11.44
C LYS A 164 14.04 12.99 12.21
N LYS A 165 13.46 11.81 11.99
CA LYS A 165 13.76 10.58 12.73
C LYS A 165 14.41 9.49 11.89
N LYS A 166 14.52 9.65 10.58
CA LYS A 166 14.95 8.59 9.63
C LYS A 166 16.29 7.96 10.00
N ASP A 167 17.20 8.74 10.56
CA ASP A 167 18.55 8.26 10.94
C ASP A 167 18.53 7.37 12.18
N LEU A 168 17.40 7.34 12.92
CA LEU A 168 17.16 6.44 14.05
C LEU A 168 16.61 5.08 13.62
N TYR A 169 16.15 4.95 12.37
CA TYR A 169 15.62 3.71 11.83
C TYR A 169 16.67 3.00 10.97
N ASN A 170 16.93 1.75 11.27
CA ASN A 170 17.79 0.93 10.42
C ASN A 170 17.11 0.63 9.09
N GLN A 171 17.87 0.67 8.00
CA GLN A 171 17.42 0.17 6.71
C GLN A 171 17.24 -1.35 6.80
N THR A 172 16.00 -1.81 6.65
CA THR A 172 15.67 -3.24 6.77
C THR A 172 15.76 -4.00 5.45
N ALA A 173 15.55 -3.34 4.32
CA ALA A 173 15.65 -3.97 2.99
C ALA A 173 17.11 -3.94 2.47
N SER A 174 17.54 -5.06 1.91
CA SER A 174 18.90 -5.21 1.35
C SER A 174 19.17 -4.20 0.22
N LYS A 175 20.26 -3.45 0.31
CA LYS A 175 20.68 -2.52 -0.76
C LYS A 175 20.96 -3.24 -2.08
N ALA A 176 21.53 -4.45 -2.03
CA ALA A 176 21.80 -5.24 -3.23
C ALA A 176 20.51 -5.62 -3.94
N GLU A 177 19.48 -6.05 -3.19
CA GLU A 177 18.16 -6.37 -3.77
C GLU A 177 17.47 -5.11 -4.32
N GLN A 178 17.59 -3.96 -3.65
CA GLN A 178 17.05 -2.69 -4.15
C GLN A 178 17.71 -2.28 -5.47
N ILE A 179 19.02 -2.45 -5.61
CA ILE A 179 19.77 -2.14 -6.85
C ILE A 179 19.33 -3.09 -7.96
N ALA A 180 19.27 -4.39 -7.69
CA ALA A 180 18.82 -5.40 -8.65
C ALA A 180 17.38 -5.13 -9.13
N LEU A 181 16.46 -4.82 -8.21
CA LEU A 181 15.08 -4.47 -8.53
C LEU A 181 15.01 -3.18 -9.36
N CYS A 182 15.81 -2.18 -9.03
CA CYS A 182 15.88 -0.94 -9.78
C CYS A 182 16.30 -1.18 -11.23
N GLN A 183 17.29 -2.03 -11.45
CA GLN A 183 17.74 -2.43 -12.79
C GLN A 183 16.65 -3.22 -13.52
N TYR A 184 16.03 -4.20 -12.85
CA TYR A 184 14.94 -5.02 -13.38
C TYR A 184 13.75 -4.16 -13.88
N ILE A 185 13.39 -3.10 -13.12
CA ILE A 185 12.36 -2.14 -13.54
C ILE A 185 12.83 -1.31 -14.75
N ARG A 186 14.06 -0.81 -14.73
CA ARG A 186 14.60 0.04 -15.81
C ARG A 186 14.67 -0.69 -17.13
N ASP A 187 15.01 -1.96 -17.11
CA ASP A 187 15.14 -2.81 -18.30
C ASP A 187 13.78 -3.30 -18.83
N GLY A 188 12.67 -2.93 -18.18
CA GLY A 188 11.30 -3.29 -18.60
C GLY A 188 10.90 -4.72 -18.26
N HIS A 189 11.70 -5.43 -17.46
CA HIS A 189 11.42 -6.81 -17.05
C HIS A 189 10.21 -6.90 -16.11
N LEU A 190 9.98 -5.87 -15.27
CA LEU A 190 8.84 -5.82 -14.37
C LEU A 190 7.53 -5.83 -15.15
N GLU A 191 7.37 -4.96 -16.15
CA GLU A 191 6.17 -4.89 -16.98
C GLU A 191 5.97 -6.18 -17.80
N ALA A 192 7.06 -6.78 -18.27
CA ALA A 192 7.00 -8.09 -18.94
C ALA A 192 6.49 -9.18 -18.01
N GLN A 193 6.97 -9.21 -16.76
CA GLN A 193 6.51 -10.13 -15.73
C GLN A 193 5.04 -9.93 -15.38
N ILE A 194 4.59 -8.69 -15.19
CA ILE A 194 3.19 -8.36 -14.93
C ILE A 194 2.29 -8.90 -16.04
N ARG A 195 2.60 -8.60 -17.31
CA ARG A 195 1.83 -9.11 -18.45
C ARG A 195 1.77 -10.63 -18.50
N LYS A 196 2.89 -11.32 -18.23
CA LYS A 196 2.94 -12.78 -18.19
C LYS A 196 2.06 -13.35 -17.09
N THR A 197 2.11 -12.76 -15.91
CA THR A 197 1.36 -13.20 -14.74
C THR A 197 -0.14 -12.95 -14.92
N GLN A 198 -0.54 -11.79 -15.43
CA GLN A 198 -1.93 -11.48 -15.76
C GLN A 198 -2.49 -12.48 -16.77
N LYS A 199 -1.78 -12.74 -17.88
CA LYS A 199 -2.21 -13.73 -18.87
C LYS A 199 -2.40 -15.12 -18.27
N PHE A 200 -1.50 -15.54 -17.39
CA PHE A 200 -1.57 -16.83 -16.72
C PHE A 200 -2.80 -16.95 -15.81
N TYR A 201 -3.06 -15.96 -14.96
CA TYR A 201 -4.22 -15.97 -14.07
C TYR A 201 -5.54 -15.81 -14.79
N THR A 202 -5.61 -14.97 -15.84
CA THR A 202 -6.80 -14.84 -16.68
C THR A 202 -7.17 -16.18 -17.33
N SER A 203 -6.17 -16.89 -17.88
CA SER A 203 -6.40 -18.23 -18.46
C SER A 203 -6.88 -19.24 -17.42
N LYS A 204 -6.36 -19.20 -16.20
CA LYS A 204 -6.83 -20.08 -15.11
C LYS A 204 -8.26 -19.74 -14.67
N ALA A 205 -8.56 -18.46 -14.48
CA ALA A 205 -9.90 -18.02 -14.08
C ALA A 205 -10.95 -18.44 -15.09
N SER A 206 -10.72 -18.24 -16.39
CA SER A 206 -11.65 -18.68 -17.44
C SER A 206 -11.91 -20.20 -17.47
N ARG A 207 -10.92 -21.01 -17.07
CA ARG A 207 -11.07 -22.48 -16.97
C ARG A 207 -11.82 -22.94 -15.73
N LEU A 208 -11.85 -22.13 -14.65
CA LEU A 208 -12.61 -22.45 -13.44
C LEU A 208 -14.08 -22.05 -13.54
N MET A 209 -14.41 -21.13 -14.46
CA MET A 209 -15.78 -20.67 -14.70
C MET A 209 -16.52 -21.51 -15.78
N GLN A 210 -15.84 -22.46 -16.40
CA GLN A 210 -16.42 -23.47 -17.29
C GLN A 210 -16.74 -24.75 -16.54
#